data_37b01ce6772121b998e8019d5c442f1a
#
_entry.id   37b01ce6772121b998e8019d5c442f1a
#
_cell.length_a   1.000
_cell.length_b   1.000
_cell.length_c   1.000
_cell.angle_alpha   90.00
_cell.angle_beta   90.00
_cell.angle_gamma   90.00
#
_symmetry.space_group_name_H-M   'P 1'
#
loop_
_entity.id
_entity.type
_entity.pdbx_description
1 polymer ?
#
loop_
_entity_poly.entity_id
_entity_poly.type
_entity_poly.pdbx_seq_one_letter_code
_entity_poly.pdbx_strand_id
1 'polypeptide(L)' 'MVEQIGINAGKVWSVLDEGGRQNVKEIKKATKLTDKDLYAALGWLAREGKVILEAEEKEVFASLS' A
#
# COMPACT_ATOMS: atom_id res chain seq x y z
N MET A 1 -17.10 3.97 4.11
CA MET A 1 -15.84 3.44 4.63
C MET A 1 -15.19 2.41 3.71
N VAL A 2 -15.90 1.36 3.35
CA VAL A 2 -15.37 0.34 2.42
C VAL A 2 -15.05 0.95 1.06
N GLU A 3 -15.89 1.85 0.59
CA GLU A 3 -15.67 2.54 -0.69
C GLU A 3 -14.38 3.35 -0.67
N GLN A 4 -14.11 4.03 0.44
CA GLN A 4 -12.89 4.82 0.57
C GLN A 4 -11.66 3.93 0.63
N ILE A 5 -11.75 2.77 1.27
CA ILE A 5 -10.65 1.81 1.29
C ILE A 5 -10.33 1.34 -0.14
N GLY A 6 -11.36 1.07 -0.93
CA GLY A 6 -11.18 0.65 -2.33
C GLY A 6 -10.51 1.74 -3.16
N ILE A 7 -10.91 3.00 -3.01
CA ILE A 7 -10.30 4.13 -3.70
C ILE A 7 -8.84 4.27 -3.29
N ASN A 8 -8.56 4.20 -1.99
CA ASN A 8 -7.21 4.31 -1.47
C ASN A 8 -6.35 3.14 -1.93
N ALA A 9 -6.91 1.95 -1.99
CA ALA A 9 -6.21 0.77 -2.49
C ALA A 9 -5.79 0.97 -3.95
N GLY A 10 -6.66 1.57 -4.76
CA GLY A 10 -6.33 1.90 -6.15
C GLY A 10 -5.16 2.86 -6.26
N LYS A 11 -5.10 3.87 -5.39
CA LYS A 11 -3.99 4.82 -5.36
C LYS A 11 -2.67 4.12 -4.99
N VAL A 12 -2.70 3.27 -3.99
CA VAL A 12 -1.52 2.51 -3.56
C VAL A 12 -1.07 1.57 -4.67
N TRP A 13 -2.00 0.88 -5.29
CA TRP A 13 -1.69 -0.04 -6.39
C TRP A 13 -0.98 0.69 -7.52
N SER A 14 -1.48 1.88 -7.91
CA SER A 14 -0.89 2.67 -8.98
C SER A 14 0.54 3.10 -8.67
N VAL A 15 0.80 3.50 -7.42
CA VAL A 15 2.14 3.88 -6.99
C VAL A 15 3.10 2.69 -7.09
N LEU A 16 2.65 1.50 -6.71
CA LEU A 16 3.47 0.29 -6.80
C LEU A 16 3.65 -0.16 -8.24
N ASP A 17 2.64 0.01 -9.07
CA ASP A 17 2.74 -0.35 -10.48
C ASP A 17 3.77 0.50 -11.21
N GLU A 18 3.85 1.79 -10.88
CA GLU A 18 4.81 2.69 -11.50
C GLU A 18 6.21 2.57 -10.92
N GLY A 19 6.33 2.43 -9.61
CA GLY A 19 7.62 2.49 -8.91
C GLY A 19 8.18 1.15 -8.45
N GLY A 20 7.44 0.08 -8.57
CA GLY A 20 7.87 -1.24 -8.09
C GLY A 20 7.86 -1.35 -6.57
N ARG A 21 8.67 -2.25 -6.03
CA ARG A 21 8.77 -2.47 -4.58
C ARG A 21 9.22 -1.21 -3.87
N GLN A 22 8.47 -0.79 -2.88
CA GLN A 22 8.75 0.46 -2.16
C GLN A 22 8.53 0.32 -0.67
N ASN A 23 9.28 1.11 0.08
CA ASN A 23 9.06 1.26 1.51
C ASN A 23 7.69 1.93 1.71
N VAL A 24 6.95 1.46 2.70
CA VAL A 24 5.63 1.99 3.02
C VAL A 24 5.66 3.51 3.25
N LYS A 25 6.76 4.03 3.81
CA LYS A 25 6.92 5.47 4.02
C LYS A 25 6.91 6.25 2.70
N GLU A 26 7.51 5.68 1.66
CA GLU A 26 7.52 6.30 0.33
C GLU A 26 6.14 6.27 -0.30
N ILE A 27 5.41 5.18 -0.11
CA ILE A 27 4.04 5.05 -0.59
C ILE A 27 3.15 6.09 0.09
N LYS A 28 3.35 6.30 1.39
CA LYS A 28 2.61 7.31 2.14
C LYS A 28 2.82 8.70 1.56
N LYS A 29 4.07 9.05 1.25
CA LYS A 29 4.39 10.36 0.65
C LYS A 29 3.73 10.52 -0.71
N ALA A 30 3.78 9.49 -1.53
CA ALA A 30 3.25 9.54 -2.88
C ALA A 30 1.73 9.62 -2.91
N THR A 31 1.06 8.92 -1.99
CA THR A 31 -0.41 8.90 -1.93
C THR A 31 -1.00 9.99 -1.06
N LYS A 32 -0.20 10.55 -0.14
CA LYS A 32 -0.63 11.52 0.85
C LYS A 32 -1.71 10.99 1.79
N LEU A 33 -1.78 9.69 1.95
CA LEU A 33 -2.72 9.06 2.87
C LEU A 33 -2.19 9.13 4.30
N THR A 34 -3.11 9.11 5.27
CA THR A 34 -2.73 8.95 6.67
C THR A 34 -2.24 7.52 6.89
N ASP A 35 -1.52 7.28 7.98
CA ASP A 35 -1.07 5.94 8.33
C ASP A 35 -2.24 4.95 8.38
N LYS A 36 -3.33 5.36 9.00
CA LYS A 36 -4.53 4.54 9.13
C LYS A 36 -5.08 4.14 7.77
N ASP A 37 -5.26 5.10 6.89
CA ASP A 37 -5.82 4.84 5.56
C ASP A 37 -4.86 4.05 4.69
N LEU A 38 -3.56 4.33 4.80
CA LEU A 38 -2.55 3.60 4.06
C LEU A 38 -2.54 2.12 4.45
N TYR A 39 -2.49 1.82 5.76
CA TYR A 39 -2.44 0.44 6.20
C TYR A 39 -3.75 -0.30 5.92
N ALA A 40 -4.89 0.38 5.97
CA ALA A 40 -6.15 -0.22 5.58
C ALA A 40 -6.14 -0.61 4.10
N ALA A 41 -5.62 0.27 3.24
CA ALA A 41 -5.52 -0.01 1.81
C ALA A 41 -4.54 -1.15 1.52
N LEU A 42 -3.39 -1.17 2.19
CA LEU A 42 -2.41 -2.25 2.04
C LEU A 42 -2.97 -3.58 2.50
N GLY A 43 -3.69 -3.60 3.63
CA GLY A 43 -4.33 -4.81 4.12
C GLY A 43 -5.37 -5.33 3.16
N TRP A 44 -6.16 -4.44 2.58
CA TRP A 44 -7.16 -4.80 1.58
C TRP A 44 -6.50 -5.45 0.36
N LEU A 45 -5.44 -4.83 -0.17
CA LEU A 45 -4.72 -5.37 -1.33
C LEU A 45 -4.03 -6.69 -1.02
N ALA A 46 -3.46 -6.82 0.18
CA ALA A 46 -2.82 -8.06 0.60
C ALA A 46 -3.85 -9.20 0.69
N ARG A 47 -5.01 -8.92 1.22
CA ARG A 47 -6.10 -9.88 1.30
C ARG A 47 -6.56 -10.34 -0.09
N GLU A 48 -6.59 -9.41 -1.05
CA GLU A 48 -6.96 -9.71 -2.43
C GLU A 48 -5.83 -10.43 -3.20
N GLY A 49 -4.69 -10.62 -2.56
CA GLY A 49 -3.56 -11.26 -3.21
C GLY A 49 -2.86 -10.40 -4.25
N LYS A 50 -3.07 -9.09 -4.20
CA LYS A 50 -2.49 -8.16 -5.19
C LYS A 50 -1.19 -7.52 -4.74
N VAL A 51 -0.89 -7.59 -3.46
CA VAL A 51 0.28 -6.96 -2.87
C VAL A 51 0.94 -7.94 -1.91
N ILE A 52 2.27 -7.93 -1.88
CA ILE A 52 3.07 -8.68 -0.93
C ILE A 52 3.67 -7.67 0.04
N LEU A 53 3.49 -7.90 1.34
CA LEU A 53 4.08 -7.07 2.38
C LEU A 53 5.24 -7.82 3.00
N GLU A 54 6.38 -7.16 3.12
CA GLU A 54 7.58 -7.75 3.71
C GLU A 54 8.13 -6.81 4.77
N ALA A 55 8.39 -7.36 5.96
CA ALA A 55 9.01 -6.61 7.03
C ALA A 55 10.50 -6.92 7.05
N GLU A 56 11.33 -5.89 7.00
CA GLU A 56 12.78 -6.02 7.08
C GLU A 56 13.28 -5.09 8.18
N GLU A 57 13.85 -5.65 9.22
CA GLU A 57 14.25 -4.90 10.41
C GLU A 57 13.06 -4.11 10.98
N LYS A 58 13.09 -2.79 10.92
CA LYS A 58 12.01 -1.95 11.43
C LYS A 58 11.19 -1.32 10.31
N GLU A 59 11.39 -1.77 9.09
CA GLU A 59 10.71 -1.19 7.95
C GLU A 59 9.83 -2.21 7.24
N VAL A 60 8.78 -1.70 6.60
CA VAL A 60 7.86 -2.53 5.84
C VAL A 60 7.92 -2.11 4.38
N PHE A 61 8.03 -3.09 3.49
CA PHE A 61 8.04 -2.89 2.06
C PHE A 61 6.83 -3.54 1.44
N ALA A 62 6.33 -2.95 0.37
CA ALA A 62 5.22 -3.48 -0.39
C ALA A 62 5.61 -3.61 -1.86
N SER A 63 5.12 -4.67 -2.49
CA SER A 63 5.32 -4.90 -3.92
C SER A 63 4.08 -5.56 -4.49
N LEU A 64 3.91 -5.44 -5.81
CA LEU A 64 2.82 -6.15 -6.47
C LEU A 64 3.14 -7.65 -6.53
N SER A 65 2.11 -8.44 -6.35
CA SER A 65 2.26 -9.90 -6.42
C SER A 65 2.31 -10.39 -7.87
#